data_ee5b36bc0f347820b40027ae82ed9dc8
#
_entry.id   ee5b36bc0f347820b40027ae82ed9dc8
#
_cell.length_a   1.000
_cell.length_b   1.000
_cell.length_c   1.000
_cell.angle_alpha   90.00
_cell.angle_beta   90.00
_cell.angle_gamma   90.00
#
_symmetry.space_group_name_H-M   'P 1'
#
loop_
_entity.id
_entity.type
_entity.pdbx_description
1 polymer ?
#
loop_
_entity_poly.entity_id
_entity_poly.type
_entity_poly.pdbx_seq_one_letter_code
_entity_poly.pdbx_strand_id
1 'polypeptide(L)'
;GDMVVNEVMVPCGDCPLCRRERFHLCRNGQHIGSSLPGGWAERMAIPPQARVWRVPAGLAAEEAVVAEPLACGIHAVERADPREGETVVISGIGAIGAGALAYVAAVKPVAEIVALVTTPERAAIARELGAAAAIDVTATDAAAELRDRTAGVGPDHYLDFTGVTASVDLAFEAIAPGGRITLYGVYRERATVDWNTVAEFKELEIRGGHLAPTEFGLALDLLADRRVDGRRLVTASYPLAEVRSALEESRDEALMTLKTILRPNA
;
A
#
# COMPACT_ATOMS: atom_id res chain seq x y z
N GLY A 1 27.01 -8.81 12.58
CA GLY A 1 25.69 -8.41 13.00
C GLY A 1 24.64 -8.94 12.05
N ASP A 2 23.41 -9.06 12.51
CA ASP A 2 22.31 -9.50 11.68
C ASP A 2 21.78 -8.32 10.84
N MET A 3 21.33 -8.60 9.63
CA MET A 3 20.56 -7.65 8.84
C MET A 3 19.11 -7.69 9.31
N VAL A 4 18.55 -6.52 9.61
CA VAL A 4 17.21 -6.39 10.17
C VAL A 4 16.45 -5.26 9.50
N VAL A 5 15.12 -5.36 9.52
CA VAL A 5 14.18 -4.26 9.26
C VAL A 5 13.31 -4.06 10.50
N ASN A 6 12.83 -2.85 10.71
CA ASN A 6 11.94 -2.54 11.83
C ASN A 6 10.62 -1.95 11.34
N GLU A 7 9.57 -2.17 12.12
CA GLU A 7 8.31 -1.46 11.92
C GLU A 7 8.46 0.01 12.33
N VAL A 8 7.74 0.89 11.66
CA VAL A 8 7.78 2.32 11.98
C VAL A 8 7.13 2.63 13.34
N MET A 9 6.10 1.86 13.72
CA MET A 9 5.39 1.98 14.98
C MET A 9 6.12 1.27 16.11
N VAL A 10 6.40 1.99 17.20
CA VAL A 10 6.92 1.46 18.47
C VAL A 10 5.78 1.44 19.47
N PRO A 11 5.14 0.29 19.72
CA PRO A 11 4.01 0.20 20.63
C PRO A 11 4.42 0.31 22.09
N CYS A 12 3.52 0.75 22.98
CA CYS A 12 3.80 0.80 24.42
C CYS A 12 3.81 -0.58 25.09
N GLY A 13 3.23 -1.59 24.46
CA GLY A 13 3.19 -2.98 24.93
C GLY A 13 2.07 -3.31 25.96
N ASP A 14 1.49 -2.32 26.63
CA ASP A 14 0.60 -2.53 27.79
C ASP A 14 -0.83 -1.99 27.66
N CYS A 15 -1.10 -1.13 26.67
CA CYS A 15 -2.46 -0.60 26.47
C CYS A 15 -3.45 -1.69 25.99
N PRO A 16 -4.77 -1.46 26.10
CA PRO A 16 -5.77 -2.44 25.67
C PRO A 16 -5.66 -2.88 24.20
N LEU A 17 -5.11 -2.03 23.33
CA LEU A 17 -4.90 -2.36 21.91
C LEU A 17 -3.67 -3.24 21.74
N CYS A 18 -2.56 -2.95 22.44
CA CYS A 18 -1.37 -3.80 22.44
C CYS A 18 -1.67 -5.20 22.98
N ARG A 19 -2.46 -5.32 24.06
CA ARG A 19 -2.87 -6.61 24.61
C ARG A 19 -3.75 -7.46 23.67
N ARG A 20 -4.33 -6.84 22.63
CA ARG A 20 -5.09 -7.49 21.56
C ARG A 20 -4.27 -7.61 20.27
N GLU A 21 -2.96 -7.41 20.34
CA GLU A 21 -2.02 -7.45 19.21
C GLU A 21 -2.30 -6.41 18.11
N ARG A 22 -3.12 -5.39 18.43
CA ARG A 22 -3.39 -4.25 17.54
C ARG A 22 -2.33 -3.16 17.75
N PHE A 23 -1.07 -3.52 17.59
CA PHE A 23 0.08 -2.66 17.85
C PHE A 23 0.05 -1.38 17.02
N HIS A 24 -0.36 -1.46 15.76
CA HIS A 24 -0.50 -0.35 14.82
C HIS A 24 -1.52 0.71 15.26
N LEU A 25 -2.43 0.38 16.19
CA LEU A 25 -3.42 1.29 16.77
C LEU A 25 -3.08 1.68 18.20
N CYS A 26 -1.83 1.49 18.63
CA CYS A 26 -1.40 1.81 20.00
C CYS A 26 -1.64 3.28 20.32
N ARG A 27 -2.37 3.55 21.39
CA ARG A 27 -2.71 4.93 21.80
C ARG A 27 -1.51 5.74 22.30
N ASN A 28 -0.49 5.07 22.82
CA ASN A 28 0.74 5.65 23.34
C ASN A 28 1.94 5.30 22.44
N GLY A 29 1.68 4.89 21.21
CA GLY A 29 2.72 4.51 20.26
C GLY A 29 3.56 5.71 19.82
N GLN A 30 4.83 5.44 19.56
CA GLN A 30 5.75 6.39 18.97
C GLN A 30 6.14 5.92 17.57
N HIS A 31 6.59 6.84 16.71
CA HIS A 31 6.95 6.51 15.34
C HIS A 31 8.42 6.85 15.10
N ILE A 32 9.18 5.87 14.64
CA ILE A 32 10.56 6.07 14.17
C ILE A 32 10.53 6.97 12.93
N GLY A 33 11.31 8.05 12.96
CA GLY A 33 11.35 9.05 11.89
C GLY A 33 10.39 10.23 12.06
N SER A 34 9.55 10.26 13.12
CA SER A 34 8.70 11.42 13.44
C SER A 34 8.76 11.80 14.91
N SER A 35 8.19 11.03 15.83
CA SER A 35 8.29 11.27 17.28
C SER A 35 9.57 10.71 17.90
N LEU A 36 10.26 9.82 17.21
CA LEU A 36 11.58 9.28 17.54
C LEU A 36 12.55 9.57 16.41
N PRO A 37 13.88 9.60 16.68
CA PRO A 37 14.90 9.69 15.62
C PRO A 37 14.71 8.60 14.56
N GLY A 38 14.92 8.96 13.29
CA GLY A 38 14.72 8.07 12.14
C GLY A 38 16.01 7.48 11.58
N GLY A 39 15.88 6.75 10.47
CA GLY A 39 16.95 6.03 9.79
C GLY A 39 17.70 6.82 8.70
N TRP A 40 17.43 8.11 8.50
CA TRP A 40 18.24 8.96 7.60
C TRP A 40 19.51 9.40 8.29
N ALA A 41 20.32 8.43 8.69
CA ALA A 41 21.55 8.59 9.45
C ALA A 41 22.44 7.35 9.24
N GLU A 42 23.73 7.49 9.46
CA GLU A 42 24.69 6.38 9.42
C GLU A 42 24.36 5.30 10.46
N ARG A 43 23.74 5.70 11.57
CA ARG A 43 23.34 4.83 12.68
C ARG A 43 22.01 5.30 13.25
N MET A 44 21.17 4.35 13.62
CA MET A 44 19.89 4.59 14.26
C MET A 44 19.78 3.76 15.54
N ALA A 45 19.36 4.38 16.64
CA ALA A 45 18.99 3.65 17.85
C ALA A 45 17.61 3.01 17.66
N ILE A 46 17.54 1.71 17.87
CA ILE A 46 16.27 0.96 17.85
C ILE A 46 15.79 0.86 19.30
N PRO A 47 14.60 1.42 19.64
CA PRO A 47 14.04 1.32 20.98
C PRO A 47 13.77 -0.14 21.37
N PRO A 48 13.88 -0.51 22.67
CA PRO A 48 13.66 -1.89 23.12
C PRO A 48 12.27 -2.45 22.80
N GLN A 49 11.25 -1.58 22.69
CA GLN A 49 9.87 -1.95 22.35
C GLN A 49 9.61 -2.01 20.84
N ALA A 50 10.58 -1.60 20.02
CA ALA A 50 10.44 -1.66 18.57
C ALA A 50 10.29 -3.11 18.09
N ARG A 51 9.42 -3.30 17.12
CA ARG A 51 9.26 -4.59 16.46
C ARG A 51 10.28 -4.69 15.34
N VAL A 52 11.19 -5.65 15.49
CA VAL A 52 12.34 -5.85 14.60
C VAL A 52 12.26 -7.24 13.99
N TRP A 53 12.50 -7.32 12.70
CA TRP A 53 12.43 -8.54 11.92
C TRP A 53 13.79 -8.84 11.30
N ARG A 54 14.25 -10.08 11.43
CA ARG A 54 15.46 -10.53 10.75
C ARG A 54 15.17 -10.66 9.25
N VAL A 55 16.06 -10.10 8.45
CA VAL A 55 15.99 -10.25 6.99
C VAL A 55 16.41 -11.67 6.61
N PRO A 56 15.64 -12.40 5.81
CA PRO A 56 16.00 -13.73 5.34
C PRO A 56 17.33 -13.75 4.59
N ALA A 57 18.07 -14.85 4.73
CA ALA A 57 19.34 -15.03 4.06
C ALA A 57 19.17 -14.94 2.53
N GLY A 58 20.05 -14.20 1.87
CA GLY A 58 20.03 -14.01 0.41
C GLY A 58 19.12 -12.89 -0.11
N LEU A 59 18.33 -12.26 0.76
CA LEU A 59 17.60 -11.05 0.40
C LEU A 59 18.48 -9.82 0.59
N ALA A 60 18.65 -9.01 -0.45
CA ALA A 60 19.46 -7.81 -0.40
C ALA A 60 18.81 -6.71 0.44
N ALA A 61 19.61 -5.81 1.02
CA ALA A 61 19.10 -4.70 1.86
C ALA A 61 18.17 -3.78 1.07
N GLU A 62 18.50 -3.52 -0.20
CA GLU A 62 17.71 -2.70 -1.12
C GLU A 62 16.33 -3.31 -1.42
N GLU A 63 16.21 -4.62 -1.32
CA GLU A 63 14.93 -5.32 -1.46
C GLU A 63 14.20 -5.41 -0.12
N ALA A 64 14.92 -5.67 0.96
CA ALA A 64 14.35 -5.78 2.30
C ALA A 64 13.70 -4.48 2.78
N VAL A 65 14.19 -3.32 2.33
CA VAL A 65 13.66 -2.00 2.72
C VAL A 65 12.21 -1.76 2.27
N VAL A 66 11.72 -2.50 1.27
CA VAL A 66 10.32 -2.40 0.83
C VAL A 66 9.36 -3.28 1.64
N ALA A 67 9.86 -4.04 2.61
CA ALA A 67 9.02 -4.88 3.47
C ALA A 67 7.91 -4.08 4.18
N GLU A 68 8.19 -2.84 4.62
CA GLU A 68 7.20 -2.00 5.28
C GLU A 68 6.05 -1.59 4.34
N PRO A 69 6.27 -0.92 3.20
CA PRO A 69 5.16 -0.58 2.31
C PRO A 69 4.47 -1.82 1.71
N LEU A 70 5.19 -2.92 1.49
CA LEU A 70 4.58 -4.17 1.05
C LEU A 70 3.68 -4.75 2.15
N ALA A 71 4.11 -4.80 3.40
CA ALA A 71 3.30 -5.25 4.53
C ALA A 71 2.02 -4.41 4.67
N CYS A 72 2.12 -3.08 4.49
CA CYS A 72 0.96 -2.20 4.45
C CYS A 72 0.00 -2.55 3.30
N GLY A 73 0.52 -2.82 2.11
CA GLY A 73 -0.27 -3.27 0.96
C GLY A 73 -0.96 -4.61 1.23
N ILE A 74 -0.24 -5.58 1.80
CA ILE A 74 -0.80 -6.88 2.22
C ILE A 74 -1.94 -6.66 3.22
N HIS A 75 -1.72 -5.84 4.25
CA HIS A 75 -2.75 -5.56 5.25
C HIS A 75 -4.02 -4.98 4.62
N ALA A 76 -3.89 -4.04 3.69
CA ALA A 76 -5.05 -3.47 2.97
C ALA A 76 -5.81 -4.56 2.20
N VAL A 77 -5.11 -5.46 1.50
CA VAL A 77 -5.71 -6.56 0.75
C VAL A 77 -6.38 -7.57 1.69
N GLU A 78 -5.74 -7.95 2.80
CA GLU A 78 -6.36 -8.85 3.81
C GLU A 78 -7.59 -8.19 4.47
N ARG A 79 -7.59 -6.87 4.61
CA ARG A 79 -8.79 -6.12 5.04
C ARG A 79 -9.87 -6.13 3.98
N ALA A 80 -9.53 -6.09 2.70
CA ALA A 80 -10.48 -6.22 1.60
C ALA A 80 -11.03 -7.64 1.51
N ASP A 81 -10.22 -8.66 1.82
CA ASP A 81 -10.58 -10.09 1.78
C ASP A 81 -11.14 -10.53 0.40
N PRO A 82 -10.39 -10.29 -0.71
CA PRO A 82 -10.86 -10.69 -2.03
C PRO A 82 -10.80 -12.21 -2.20
N ARG A 83 -11.79 -12.74 -2.90
CA ARG A 83 -12.00 -14.18 -3.11
C ARG A 83 -11.78 -14.59 -4.55
N GLU A 84 -11.82 -15.88 -4.79
CA GLU A 84 -11.72 -16.45 -6.12
C GLU A 84 -12.84 -15.93 -7.03
N GLY A 85 -12.44 -15.49 -8.23
CA GLY A 85 -13.35 -15.01 -9.26
C GLY A 85 -13.80 -13.57 -9.11
N GLU A 86 -13.42 -12.86 -8.04
CA GLU A 86 -13.77 -11.45 -7.81
C GLU A 86 -12.85 -10.49 -8.56
N THR A 87 -13.35 -9.30 -8.88
CA THR A 87 -12.61 -8.21 -9.51
C THR A 87 -12.13 -7.23 -8.46
N VAL A 88 -10.83 -6.92 -8.49
CA VAL A 88 -10.18 -6.01 -7.54
C VAL A 88 -9.68 -4.76 -8.25
N VAL A 89 -10.12 -3.60 -7.79
CA VAL A 89 -9.59 -2.29 -8.19
C VAL A 89 -8.57 -1.79 -7.18
N ILE A 90 -7.38 -1.40 -7.67
CA ILE A 90 -6.33 -0.73 -6.90
C ILE A 90 -6.23 0.72 -7.37
N SER A 91 -6.71 1.65 -6.57
CA SER A 91 -6.64 3.08 -6.85
C SER A 91 -5.42 3.71 -6.21
N GLY A 92 -4.51 4.25 -7.03
CA GLY A 92 -3.26 4.86 -6.59
C GLY A 92 -2.09 3.88 -6.52
N ILE A 93 -1.26 3.90 -7.57
CA ILE A 93 -0.05 3.06 -7.70
C ILE A 93 1.17 3.83 -7.17
N GLY A 94 1.17 4.11 -5.86
CA GLY A 94 2.35 4.52 -5.09
C GLY A 94 3.04 3.30 -4.47
N ALA A 95 4.00 3.49 -3.55
CA ALA A 95 4.75 2.38 -2.94
C ALA A 95 3.84 1.31 -2.29
N ILE A 96 2.79 1.74 -1.57
CA ILE A 96 1.87 0.84 -0.88
C ILE A 96 0.91 0.18 -1.89
N GLY A 97 0.29 0.96 -2.79
CA GLY A 97 -0.64 0.43 -3.79
C GLY A 97 0.04 -0.52 -4.79
N ALA A 98 1.29 -0.23 -5.19
CA ALA A 98 2.10 -1.15 -5.99
C ALA A 98 2.41 -2.46 -5.24
N GLY A 99 2.72 -2.37 -3.94
CA GLY A 99 2.89 -3.54 -3.08
C GLY A 99 1.60 -4.36 -2.95
N ALA A 100 0.46 -3.69 -2.77
CA ALA A 100 -0.86 -4.33 -2.73
C ALA A 100 -1.17 -5.07 -4.03
N LEU A 101 -0.94 -4.40 -5.18
CA LEU A 101 -1.14 -4.99 -6.50
C LEU A 101 -0.27 -6.23 -6.70
N ALA A 102 1.03 -6.12 -6.41
CA ALA A 102 1.96 -7.24 -6.53
C ALA A 102 1.56 -8.42 -5.62
N TYR A 103 1.06 -8.13 -4.43
CA TYR A 103 0.55 -9.16 -3.52
C TYR A 103 -0.69 -9.85 -4.06
N VAL A 104 -1.70 -9.11 -4.53
CA VAL A 104 -2.91 -9.70 -5.14
C VAL A 104 -2.51 -10.58 -6.31
N ALA A 105 -1.68 -10.10 -7.22
CA ALA A 105 -1.24 -10.84 -8.40
C ALA A 105 -0.47 -12.15 -8.04
N ALA A 106 0.32 -12.12 -6.96
CA ALA A 106 1.13 -13.27 -6.56
C ALA A 106 0.37 -14.32 -5.74
N VAL A 107 -0.72 -13.92 -5.02
CA VAL A 107 -1.27 -14.74 -3.93
C VAL A 107 -2.76 -14.97 -4.04
N LYS A 108 -3.53 -14.00 -4.56
CA LYS A 108 -5.01 -14.08 -4.54
C LYS A 108 -5.57 -14.63 -5.86
N PRO A 109 -6.50 -15.58 -5.84
CA PRO A 109 -7.07 -16.18 -7.05
C PRO A 109 -8.22 -15.35 -7.63
N VAL A 110 -8.03 -14.04 -7.76
CA VAL A 110 -9.05 -13.11 -8.28
C VAL A 110 -9.20 -13.24 -9.80
N ALA A 111 -10.35 -12.87 -10.34
CA ALA A 111 -10.60 -12.89 -11.77
C ALA A 111 -9.82 -11.82 -12.52
N GLU A 112 -9.79 -10.62 -11.95
CA GLU A 112 -9.13 -9.48 -12.57
C GLU A 112 -8.60 -8.49 -11.53
N ILE A 113 -7.45 -7.86 -11.86
CA ILE A 113 -6.90 -6.72 -11.12
C ILE A 113 -6.89 -5.52 -12.07
N VAL A 114 -7.59 -4.46 -11.70
CA VAL A 114 -7.61 -3.19 -12.44
C VAL A 114 -6.91 -2.12 -11.63
N ALA A 115 -5.89 -1.49 -12.19
CA ALA A 115 -5.22 -0.36 -11.58
C ALA A 115 -5.82 0.96 -12.06
N LEU A 116 -6.07 1.90 -11.13
CA LEU A 116 -6.42 3.28 -11.47
C LEU A 116 -5.19 4.16 -11.30
N VAL A 117 -4.85 4.89 -12.34
CA VAL A 117 -3.62 5.67 -12.46
C VAL A 117 -3.91 7.06 -13.02
N THR A 118 -2.91 7.95 -12.96
CA THR A 118 -2.98 9.32 -13.50
C THR A 118 -1.95 9.57 -14.61
N THR A 119 -1.08 8.59 -14.89
CA THR A 119 -0.03 8.74 -15.91
C THR A 119 0.25 7.43 -16.64
N PRO A 120 0.72 7.50 -17.90
CA PRO A 120 1.09 6.32 -18.70
C PRO A 120 2.19 5.46 -18.05
N GLU A 121 3.15 6.09 -17.36
CA GLU A 121 4.25 5.39 -16.70
C GLU A 121 3.73 4.55 -15.53
N ARG A 122 2.82 5.09 -14.71
CA ARG A 122 2.16 4.31 -13.64
C ARG A 122 1.32 3.18 -14.22
N ALA A 123 0.71 3.37 -15.38
CA ALA A 123 0.00 2.31 -16.09
C ALA A 123 0.95 1.18 -16.52
N ALA A 124 2.14 1.52 -17.02
CA ALA A 124 3.16 0.54 -17.39
C ALA A 124 3.61 -0.27 -16.17
N ILE A 125 3.96 0.41 -15.06
CA ILE A 125 4.33 -0.22 -13.79
C ILE A 125 3.22 -1.15 -13.28
N ALA A 126 1.97 -0.69 -13.29
CA ALA A 126 0.84 -1.50 -12.83
C ALA A 126 0.70 -2.80 -13.63
N ARG A 127 0.83 -2.74 -14.96
CA ARG A 127 0.79 -3.94 -15.82
C ARG A 127 1.97 -4.88 -15.55
N GLU A 128 3.17 -4.35 -15.37
CA GLU A 128 4.35 -5.15 -15.01
C GLU A 128 4.20 -5.86 -13.66
N LEU A 129 3.46 -5.28 -12.72
CA LEU A 129 3.16 -5.86 -11.40
C LEU A 129 1.99 -6.84 -11.44
N GLY A 130 1.29 -6.99 -12.57
CA GLY A 130 0.25 -8.00 -12.77
C GLY A 130 -1.17 -7.46 -12.92
N ALA A 131 -1.38 -6.14 -13.10
CA ALA A 131 -2.69 -5.62 -13.44
C ALA A 131 -3.09 -6.06 -14.86
N ALA A 132 -4.30 -6.60 -15.01
CA ALA A 132 -4.87 -6.94 -16.31
C ALA A 132 -5.24 -5.69 -17.12
N ALA A 133 -5.62 -4.62 -16.42
CA ALA A 133 -5.87 -3.30 -16.99
C ALA A 133 -5.32 -2.18 -16.12
N ALA A 134 -4.98 -1.06 -16.75
CA ALA A 134 -4.63 0.17 -16.07
C ALA A 134 -5.38 1.31 -16.75
N ILE A 135 -6.29 1.94 -16.00
CA ILE A 135 -7.20 2.99 -16.45
C ILE A 135 -6.64 4.33 -15.99
N ASP A 136 -6.45 5.26 -16.92
CA ASP A 136 -6.08 6.64 -16.62
C ASP A 136 -7.34 7.44 -16.29
N VAL A 137 -7.53 7.72 -15.00
CA VAL A 137 -8.71 8.44 -14.50
C VAL A 137 -8.76 9.91 -14.94
N THR A 138 -7.69 10.43 -15.52
CA THR A 138 -7.65 11.81 -16.05
C THR A 138 -8.07 11.89 -17.51
N ALA A 139 -8.06 10.76 -18.22
CA ALA A 139 -8.29 10.70 -19.65
C ALA A 139 -9.60 10.00 -20.05
N THR A 140 -10.18 9.19 -19.15
CA THR A 140 -11.37 8.36 -19.45
C THR A 140 -12.41 8.43 -18.34
N ASP A 141 -13.64 8.06 -18.67
CA ASP A 141 -14.67 7.76 -17.69
C ASP A 141 -14.36 6.40 -17.04
N ALA A 142 -13.63 6.45 -15.95
CA ALA A 142 -13.18 5.24 -15.26
C ALA A 142 -14.34 4.41 -14.70
N ALA A 143 -15.44 5.04 -14.27
CA ALA A 143 -16.60 4.30 -13.77
C ALA A 143 -17.30 3.52 -14.89
N ALA A 144 -17.44 4.13 -16.08
CA ALA A 144 -17.99 3.44 -17.25
C ALA A 144 -17.09 2.27 -17.68
N GLU A 145 -15.76 2.48 -17.75
CA GLU A 145 -14.83 1.43 -18.13
C GLU A 145 -14.81 0.27 -17.13
N LEU A 146 -14.89 0.54 -15.82
CA LEU A 146 -15.01 -0.50 -14.79
C LEU A 146 -16.31 -1.29 -14.92
N ARG A 147 -17.45 -0.62 -15.23
CA ARG A 147 -18.71 -1.31 -15.49
C ARG A 147 -18.66 -2.20 -16.74
N ASP A 148 -18.06 -1.70 -17.82
CA ASP A 148 -17.92 -2.48 -19.06
C ASP A 148 -17.11 -3.75 -18.85
N ARG A 149 -16.05 -3.71 -18.03
CA ARG A 149 -15.21 -4.86 -17.70
C ARG A 149 -15.91 -5.89 -16.81
N THR A 150 -16.93 -5.48 -16.08
CA THR A 150 -17.66 -6.30 -15.11
C THR A 150 -19.10 -6.58 -15.54
N ALA A 151 -19.36 -6.66 -16.84
CA ALA A 151 -20.68 -6.92 -17.43
C ALA A 151 -21.78 -5.97 -16.89
N GLY A 152 -21.45 -4.73 -16.60
CA GLY A 152 -22.36 -3.69 -16.11
C GLY A 152 -22.58 -3.66 -14.61
N VAL A 153 -22.03 -4.63 -13.84
CA VAL A 153 -22.28 -4.78 -12.40
C VAL A 153 -21.38 -3.86 -11.55
N GLY A 154 -20.12 -3.68 -11.94
CA GLY A 154 -19.09 -3.01 -11.18
C GLY A 154 -18.13 -4.00 -10.50
N PRO A 155 -16.94 -3.56 -10.03
CA PRO A 155 -15.97 -4.38 -9.34
C PRO A 155 -16.44 -4.76 -7.93
N ASP A 156 -15.98 -5.93 -7.44
CA ASP A 156 -16.32 -6.42 -6.10
C ASP A 156 -15.55 -5.70 -5.00
N HIS A 157 -14.30 -5.29 -5.30
CA HIS A 157 -13.42 -4.62 -4.35
C HIS A 157 -12.82 -3.35 -4.95
N TYR A 158 -12.84 -2.28 -4.15
CA TYR A 158 -12.15 -1.03 -4.45
C TYR A 158 -11.22 -0.67 -3.28
N LEU A 159 -9.91 -0.72 -3.51
CA LEU A 159 -8.90 -0.37 -2.51
C LEU A 159 -8.30 0.99 -2.86
N ASP A 160 -8.50 1.98 -1.97
CA ASP A 160 -7.98 3.32 -2.17
C ASP A 160 -6.68 3.56 -1.38
N PHE A 161 -5.62 3.87 -2.13
CA PHE A 161 -4.31 4.28 -1.60
C PHE A 161 -3.98 5.75 -1.92
N THR A 162 -4.89 6.47 -2.55
CA THR A 162 -4.66 7.84 -3.02
C THR A 162 -4.81 8.88 -1.92
N GLY A 163 -5.81 8.72 -1.07
CA GLY A 163 -6.20 9.71 -0.08
C GLY A 163 -6.82 10.98 -0.68
N VAL A 164 -7.37 10.92 -1.90
CA VAL A 164 -8.10 12.03 -2.53
C VAL A 164 -9.60 11.76 -2.59
N THR A 165 -10.40 12.81 -2.40
CA THR A 165 -11.87 12.68 -2.34
C THR A 165 -12.47 12.19 -3.65
N ALA A 166 -11.92 12.61 -4.80
CA ALA A 166 -12.38 12.14 -6.11
C ALA A 166 -12.26 10.61 -6.29
N SER A 167 -11.27 9.96 -5.64
CA SER A 167 -11.18 8.50 -5.64
C SER A 167 -12.29 7.85 -4.82
N VAL A 168 -12.72 8.49 -3.74
CA VAL A 168 -13.87 8.03 -2.95
C VAL A 168 -15.15 8.14 -3.77
N ASP A 169 -15.39 9.28 -4.43
CA ASP A 169 -16.55 9.49 -5.28
C ASP A 169 -16.62 8.42 -6.38
N LEU A 170 -15.49 8.16 -7.06
CA LEU A 170 -15.40 7.11 -8.07
C LEU A 170 -15.65 5.71 -7.50
N ALA A 171 -15.15 5.42 -6.29
CA ALA A 171 -15.40 4.14 -5.63
C ALA A 171 -16.90 3.90 -5.41
N PHE A 172 -17.63 4.89 -4.89
CA PHE A 172 -19.07 4.79 -4.66
C PHE A 172 -19.88 4.69 -5.95
N GLU A 173 -19.42 5.35 -7.00
CA GLU A 173 -20.07 5.27 -8.32
C GLU A 173 -19.88 3.89 -8.95
N ALA A 174 -18.63 3.39 -8.98
CA ALA A 174 -18.27 2.22 -9.77
C ALA A 174 -18.53 0.88 -9.08
N ILE A 175 -18.42 0.81 -7.73
CA ILE A 175 -18.49 -0.44 -6.98
C ILE A 175 -19.80 -1.21 -7.20
N ALA A 176 -19.73 -2.52 -7.29
CA ALA A 176 -20.87 -3.41 -7.37
C ALA A 176 -21.79 -3.30 -6.13
N PRO A 177 -23.11 -3.59 -6.25
CA PRO A 177 -23.92 -3.88 -5.09
C PRO A 177 -23.35 -5.06 -4.27
N GLY A 178 -23.32 -4.94 -2.95
CA GLY A 178 -22.67 -5.89 -2.04
C GLY A 178 -21.13 -5.78 -2.03
N GLY A 179 -20.56 -4.84 -2.78
CA GLY A 179 -19.12 -4.68 -2.90
C GLY A 179 -18.45 -4.09 -1.66
N ARG A 180 -17.13 -4.12 -1.65
CA ARG A 180 -16.32 -3.67 -0.51
C ARG A 180 -15.35 -2.58 -0.90
N ILE A 181 -15.39 -1.45 -0.16
CA ILE A 181 -14.45 -0.34 -0.29
C ILE A 181 -13.47 -0.38 0.88
N THR A 182 -12.19 -0.47 0.60
CA THR A 182 -11.12 -0.43 1.61
C THR A 182 -10.32 0.86 1.48
N LEU A 183 -10.40 1.71 2.50
CA LEU A 183 -9.74 3.01 2.54
C LEU A 183 -8.41 2.87 3.28
N TYR A 184 -7.31 3.16 2.59
CA TYR A 184 -5.95 3.11 3.14
C TYR A 184 -5.19 4.44 2.95
N GLY A 185 -5.63 5.28 2.05
CA GLY A 185 -5.09 6.62 1.82
C GLY A 185 -5.27 7.54 3.03
N VAL A 186 -4.39 8.55 3.15
CA VAL A 186 -4.49 9.59 4.19
C VAL A 186 -5.15 10.81 3.56
N TYR A 187 -6.41 11.05 3.90
CA TYR A 187 -7.21 12.13 3.33
C TYR A 187 -6.89 13.46 4.01
N ARG A 188 -6.64 14.50 3.22
CA ARG A 188 -6.43 15.87 3.69
C ARG A 188 -7.73 16.65 3.79
N GLU A 189 -8.73 16.25 3.02
CA GLU A 189 -10.05 16.88 2.93
C GLU A 189 -11.14 15.89 3.35
N ARG A 190 -12.30 16.41 3.74
CA ARG A 190 -13.45 15.58 4.08
C ARG A 190 -14.17 15.17 2.79
N ALA A 191 -14.40 13.89 2.62
CA ALA A 191 -15.30 13.36 1.60
C ALA A 191 -16.76 13.41 2.12
N THR A 192 -17.67 13.76 1.22
CA THR A 192 -19.12 13.67 1.50
C THR A 192 -19.66 12.44 0.78
N VAL A 193 -20.33 11.58 1.51
CA VAL A 193 -20.86 10.32 1.00
C VAL A 193 -22.38 10.31 1.17
N ASP A 194 -23.10 9.87 0.13
CA ASP A 194 -24.52 9.53 0.26
C ASP A 194 -24.65 8.16 0.94
N TRP A 195 -25.06 8.20 2.21
CA TRP A 195 -25.23 6.99 3.03
C TRP A 195 -26.35 6.07 2.54
N ASN A 196 -27.30 6.55 1.71
CA ASN A 196 -28.29 5.69 1.08
C ASN A 196 -27.63 4.76 0.05
N THR A 197 -26.56 5.20 -0.61
CA THR A 197 -25.76 4.33 -1.48
C THR A 197 -25.15 3.17 -0.70
N VAL A 198 -24.67 3.43 0.53
CA VAL A 198 -24.10 2.38 1.38
C VAL A 198 -25.16 1.41 1.86
N ALA A 199 -26.29 1.91 2.37
CA ALA A 199 -27.29 1.10 3.07
C ALA A 199 -28.34 0.52 2.11
N GLU A 200 -29.07 1.42 1.42
CA GLU A 200 -30.30 1.08 0.66
C GLU A 200 -29.98 0.57 -0.74
N PHE A 201 -29.08 1.26 -1.46
CA PHE A 201 -28.92 1.02 -2.89
C PHE A 201 -27.92 -0.06 -3.24
N LYS A 202 -26.83 -0.18 -2.46
CA LYS A 202 -25.74 -1.10 -2.78
C LYS A 202 -25.34 -2.06 -1.65
N GLU A 203 -25.81 -1.88 -0.43
CA GLU A 203 -25.46 -2.72 0.74
C GLU A 203 -23.93 -2.91 0.88
N LEU A 204 -23.17 -1.78 0.91
CA LEU A 204 -21.72 -1.79 0.84
C LEU A 204 -21.05 -2.09 2.18
N GLU A 205 -19.89 -2.74 2.14
CA GLU A 205 -18.94 -2.78 3.24
C GLU A 205 -17.86 -1.71 3.07
N ILE A 206 -17.67 -0.86 4.11
CA ILE A 206 -16.56 0.09 4.14
C ILE A 206 -15.59 -0.33 5.22
N ARG A 207 -14.32 -0.52 4.87
CA ARG A 207 -13.25 -0.93 5.77
C ARG A 207 -12.11 0.07 5.75
N GLY A 208 -11.52 0.35 6.91
CA GLY A 208 -10.28 1.13 7.02
C GLY A 208 -9.07 0.23 7.22
N GLY A 209 -7.91 0.66 6.76
CA GLY A 209 -6.61 0.04 7.04
C GLY A 209 -5.59 1.08 7.48
N HIS A 210 -4.62 0.67 8.30
CA HIS A 210 -3.55 1.52 8.80
C HIS A 210 -2.35 0.67 9.18
N LEU A 211 -1.15 0.98 8.65
CA LEU A 211 0.07 0.22 8.88
C LEU A 211 -0.12 -1.31 8.66
N ALA A 212 0.72 -2.12 9.26
CA ALA A 212 0.68 -3.58 9.12
C ALA A 212 0.95 -4.25 10.48
N PRO A 213 -0.09 -4.71 11.20
CA PRO A 213 0.09 -5.29 12.53
C PRO A 213 0.78 -6.64 12.56
N THR A 214 0.61 -7.45 11.51
CA THR A 214 1.05 -8.87 11.49
C THR A 214 1.73 -9.29 10.19
N GLU A 215 1.70 -8.47 9.15
CA GLU A 215 2.04 -8.85 7.77
C GLU A 215 3.54 -8.71 7.43
N PHE A 216 4.35 -8.16 8.35
CA PHE A 216 5.78 -7.93 8.09
C PHE A 216 6.57 -9.22 7.80
N GLY A 217 6.31 -10.29 8.54
CA GLY A 217 6.92 -11.59 8.29
C GLY A 217 6.57 -12.12 6.91
N LEU A 218 5.28 -12.10 6.56
CA LEU A 218 4.80 -12.51 5.24
C LEU A 218 5.42 -11.66 4.11
N ALA A 219 5.55 -10.35 4.31
CA ALA A 219 6.18 -9.48 3.32
C ALA A 219 7.65 -9.89 3.06
N LEU A 220 8.41 -10.18 4.12
CA LEU A 220 9.79 -10.65 4.00
C LEU A 220 9.88 -12.02 3.31
N ASP A 221 8.97 -12.94 3.65
CA ASP A 221 8.93 -14.28 3.03
C ASP A 221 8.63 -14.17 1.53
N LEU A 222 7.63 -13.37 1.13
CA LEU A 222 7.28 -13.15 -0.28
C LEU A 222 8.43 -12.53 -1.08
N LEU A 223 9.21 -11.63 -0.48
CA LEU A 223 10.40 -11.03 -1.10
C LEU A 223 11.53 -12.08 -1.22
N ALA A 224 11.77 -12.85 -0.18
CA ALA A 224 12.83 -13.88 -0.17
C ALA A 224 12.53 -15.01 -1.16
N ASP A 225 11.28 -15.44 -1.27
CA ASP A 225 10.81 -16.48 -2.19
C ASP A 225 10.63 -15.97 -3.62
N ARG A 226 10.91 -14.69 -3.88
CA ARG A 226 10.75 -14.04 -5.20
C ARG A 226 9.32 -14.08 -5.75
N ARG A 227 8.34 -14.29 -4.90
CA ARG A 227 6.91 -14.19 -5.29
C ARG A 227 6.51 -12.75 -5.53
N VAL A 228 7.14 -11.81 -4.81
CA VAL A 228 7.12 -10.37 -5.09
C VAL A 228 8.55 -9.92 -5.37
N ASP A 229 8.80 -9.30 -6.52
CA ASP A 229 10.11 -8.76 -6.86
C ASP A 229 10.27 -7.36 -6.26
N GLY A 230 10.94 -7.28 -5.09
CA GLY A 230 11.17 -6.03 -4.36
C GLY A 230 11.94 -4.97 -5.17
N ARG A 231 12.78 -5.40 -6.14
CA ARG A 231 13.56 -4.49 -7.00
C ARG A 231 12.66 -3.63 -7.86
N ARG A 232 11.49 -4.14 -8.28
CA ARG A 232 10.52 -3.37 -9.06
C ARG A 232 9.81 -2.29 -8.26
N LEU A 233 9.84 -2.38 -6.94
CA LEU A 233 9.26 -1.39 -6.04
C LEU A 233 10.23 -0.27 -5.68
N VAL A 234 11.56 -0.48 -5.83
CA VAL A 234 12.59 0.53 -5.62
C VAL A 234 12.93 1.18 -6.96
N THR A 235 12.62 2.46 -7.10
CA THR A 235 12.80 3.17 -8.37
C THR A 235 13.96 4.16 -8.38
N ALA A 236 14.45 4.55 -7.18
CA ALA A 236 15.58 5.45 -7.05
C ALA A 236 16.41 5.13 -5.80
N SER A 237 17.73 5.35 -5.87
CA SER A 237 18.66 5.08 -4.77
C SER A 237 19.78 6.13 -4.74
N TYR A 238 19.98 6.74 -3.57
CA TYR A 238 20.94 7.83 -3.36
C TYR A 238 21.85 7.55 -2.15
N PRO A 239 23.08 8.05 -2.15
CA PRO A 239 23.88 8.18 -0.93
C PRO A 239 23.16 9.08 0.07
N LEU A 240 23.36 8.88 1.39
CA LEU A 240 22.78 9.74 2.41
C LEU A 240 23.18 11.22 2.24
N ALA A 241 24.40 11.49 1.76
CA ALA A 241 24.87 12.85 1.49
C ALA A 241 24.01 13.60 0.48
N GLU A 242 23.30 12.89 -0.41
CA GLU A 242 22.44 13.44 -1.45
C GLU A 242 20.94 13.47 -1.06
N VAL A 243 20.63 13.38 0.24
CA VAL A 243 19.24 13.34 0.74
C VAL A 243 18.39 14.50 0.24
N ARG A 244 18.97 15.69 0.01
CA ARG A 244 18.24 16.84 -0.54
C ARG A 244 17.76 16.56 -1.96
N SER A 245 18.64 16.11 -2.85
CA SER A 245 18.30 15.74 -4.23
C SER A 245 17.27 14.61 -4.26
N ALA A 246 17.46 13.58 -3.42
CA ALA A 246 16.51 12.47 -3.28
C ALA A 246 15.10 12.96 -2.89
N LEU A 247 15.00 13.94 -1.99
CA LEU A 247 13.72 14.54 -1.59
C LEU A 247 13.10 15.41 -2.69
N GLU A 248 13.90 16.20 -3.38
CA GLU A 248 13.44 17.03 -4.49
C GLU A 248 12.90 16.17 -5.62
N GLU A 249 13.66 15.16 -6.05
CA GLU A 249 13.25 14.22 -7.09
C GLU A 249 12.05 13.36 -6.69
N SER A 250 11.94 12.95 -5.42
CA SER A 250 10.78 12.16 -4.95
C SER A 250 9.46 12.95 -4.97
N ARG A 251 9.51 14.28 -5.08
CA ARG A 251 8.35 15.18 -5.20
C ARG A 251 8.01 15.49 -6.65
N ASP A 252 8.93 15.23 -7.56
CA ASP A 252 8.70 15.46 -8.98
C ASP A 252 7.85 14.34 -9.56
N GLU A 253 6.59 14.66 -9.84
CA GLU A 253 5.64 13.69 -10.41
C GLU A 253 6.10 13.18 -11.79
N ALA A 254 6.92 13.94 -12.53
CA ALA A 254 7.47 13.52 -13.81
C ALA A 254 8.51 12.40 -13.68
N LEU A 255 9.19 12.27 -12.54
CA LEU A 255 10.21 11.24 -12.32
C LEU A 255 9.64 9.90 -11.85
N MET A 256 8.35 9.82 -11.58
CA MET A 256 7.59 8.57 -11.34
C MET A 256 8.18 7.61 -10.32
N THR A 257 8.68 8.15 -9.21
CA THR A 257 9.23 7.33 -8.14
C THR A 257 8.16 6.57 -7.37
N LEU A 258 8.32 5.24 -7.19
CA LEU A 258 7.53 4.44 -6.26
C LEU A 258 8.16 4.51 -4.86
N LYS A 259 9.40 4.08 -4.75
CA LYS A 259 10.19 4.12 -3.52
C LYS A 259 11.60 4.62 -3.81
N THR A 260 11.95 5.75 -3.22
CA THR A 260 13.31 6.26 -3.18
C THR A 260 13.98 5.76 -1.91
N ILE A 261 15.17 5.21 -2.00
CA ILE A 261 15.96 4.73 -0.86
C ILE A 261 17.24 5.54 -0.68
N LEU A 262 17.67 5.66 0.58
CA LEU A 262 18.97 6.24 0.94
C LEU A 262 19.91 5.16 1.41
N ARG A 263 21.19 5.23 0.99
CA ARG A 263 22.27 4.34 1.43
C ARG A 263 23.18 5.10 2.39
N PRO A 264 23.09 4.85 3.71
CA PRO A 264 23.79 5.67 4.69
C PRO A 264 25.32 5.54 4.66
N ASN A 265 25.82 4.42 4.15
CA ASN A 265 27.26 4.10 4.16
C ASN A 265 27.80 3.87 2.74
N ALA A 266 27.22 4.52 1.74
CA ALA A 266 27.65 4.45 0.33
C ALA A 266 28.49 5.66 -0.03
#